data_4df8de57e943ee18c2888619320c2f21
#
_entry.id   4df8de57e943ee18c2888619320c2f21
#
_cell.length_a   1.000
_cell.length_b   1.000
_cell.length_c   1.000
_cell.angle_alpha   90.00
_cell.angle_beta   90.00
_cell.angle_gamma   90.00
#
_symmetry.space_group_name_H-M   'P 1'
#
loop_
_entity.id
_entity.type
_entity.pdbx_description
1 polymer ?
#
loop_
_entity_poly.entity_id
_entity_poly.type
_entity_poly.pdbx_seq_one_letter_code
_entity_poly.pdbx_strand_id
1 'polypeptide(L)'
;MAAVATGKPHTVVLLKRGPNYESTGHLQIEHLKHIFAMRAAGQQVITLPITEPGELAGISVFVTADKGEAAALAAADPGVKAGRFTFEVLSCMALPGDAIP
;
A
#
# COMPACT_ATOMS: atom_id res chain seq x y z
N MET A 1 18.76 -23.72 0.58
CA MET A 1 17.72 -22.69 0.59
C MET A 1 18.31 -21.26 0.53
N ALA A 2 19.41 -21.11 -0.19
CA ALA A 2 20.08 -19.82 -0.31
C ALA A 2 19.16 -18.72 -0.90
N ALA A 3 18.32 -19.07 -1.89
CA ALA A 3 17.41 -18.13 -2.52
C ALA A 3 16.42 -17.50 -1.52
N VAL A 4 15.88 -18.33 -0.60
CA VAL A 4 14.96 -17.82 0.44
C VAL A 4 15.73 -17.00 1.45
N ALA A 5 16.93 -17.46 1.85
CA ALA A 5 17.76 -16.74 2.81
C ALA A 5 18.21 -15.37 2.32
N THR A 6 18.27 -15.16 0.99
CA THR A 6 18.66 -13.88 0.39
C THR A 6 17.47 -13.00 -0.02
N GLY A 7 16.25 -13.42 0.29
CA GLY A 7 15.07 -12.60 0.05
C GLY A 7 15.10 -11.31 0.86
N LYS A 8 14.56 -10.23 0.29
CA LYS A 8 14.53 -8.92 0.96
C LYS A 8 13.19 -8.70 1.65
N PRO A 9 13.19 -8.46 2.97
CA PRO A 9 11.93 -8.19 3.67
C PRO A 9 11.34 -6.84 3.25
N HIS A 10 10.03 -6.85 3.08
CA HIS A 10 9.22 -5.69 2.71
C HIS A 10 7.91 -5.76 3.48
N THR A 11 7.03 -4.81 3.23
CA THR A 11 5.66 -4.86 3.71
C THR A 11 4.70 -4.72 2.54
N VAL A 12 3.55 -5.35 2.65
CA VAL A 12 2.45 -5.18 1.70
C VAL A 12 1.26 -4.57 2.43
N VAL A 13 0.62 -3.60 1.80
CA VAL A 13 -0.59 -2.97 2.31
C VAL A 13 -1.75 -3.38 1.42
N LEU A 14 -2.75 -3.99 2.05
CA LEU A 14 -4.03 -4.28 1.42
C LEU A 14 -4.96 -3.13 1.72
N LEU A 15 -5.31 -2.37 0.69
CA LEU A 15 -6.21 -1.23 0.81
C LEU A 15 -7.63 -1.71 0.51
N LYS A 16 -8.56 -1.43 1.42
CA LYS A 16 -9.94 -1.89 1.32
C LYS A 16 -10.89 -0.71 1.23
N ARG A 17 -12.00 -0.89 0.53
CA ARG A 17 -13.05 0.13 0.50
C ARG A 17 -13.64 0.26 1.89
N GLY A 18 -13.61 1.48 2.43
CA GLY A 18 -14.04 1.76 3.80
C GLY A 18 -15.52 2.12 3.90
N PRO A 19 -15.98 2.42 5.13
CA PRO A 19 -17.40 2.71 5.38
C PRO A 19 -17.90 3.97 4.66
N ASN A 20 -17.02 4.90 4.33
CA ASN A 20 -17.38 6.16 3.67
C ASN A 20 -16.95 6.21 2.21
N TYR A 21 -16.74 5.06 1.58
CA TYR A 21 -16.20 5.00 0.23
C TYR A 21 -17.03 5.81 -0.76
N GLU A 22 -18.35 5.62 -0.76
CA GLU A 22 -19.24 6.28 -1.73
C GLU A 22 -19.32 7.81 -1.52
N SER A 23 -19.31 8.26 -0.27
CA SER A 23 -19.47 9.68 0.04
C SER A 23 -18.18 10.49 -0.07
N THR A 24 -17.04 9.84 -0.29
CA THR A 24 -15.73 10.49 -0.31
C THR A 24 -15.02 10.42 -1.65
N GLY A 25 -15.77 10.21 -2.74
CA GLY A 25 -15.20 10.13 -4.08
C GLY A 25 -14.37 11.35 -4.48
N HIS A 26 -14.72 12.53 -3.94
CA HIS A 26 -13.98 13.77 -4.17
C HIS A 26 -12.54 13.74 -3.63
N LEU A 27 -12.21 12.78 -2.77
CA LEU A 27 -10.86 12.63 -2.22
C LEU A 27 -9.96 11.72 -3.06
N GLN A 28 -10.46 11.19 -4.18
CA GLN A 28 -9.66 10.27 -5.00
C GLN A 28 -8.38 10.94 -5.51
N ILE A 29 -8.44 12.21 -5.90
CA ILE A 29 -7.26 12.93 -6.37
C ILE A 29 -6.24 13.13 -5.25
N GLU A 30 -6.68 13.47 -4.05
CA GLU A 30 -5.80 13.63 -2.90
C GLU A 30 -5.15 12.30 -2.50
N HIS A 31 -5.91 11.20 -2.60
CA HIS A 31 -5.38 9.86 -2.40
C HIS A 31 -4.25 9.55 -3.40
N LEU A 32 -4.46 9.83 -4.68
CA LEU A 32 -3.45 9.60 -5.72
C LEU A 32 -2.21 10.47 -5.49
N LYS A 33 -2.39 11.73 -5.09
CA LYS A 33 -1.26 12.60 -4.77
C LYS A 33 -0.41 12.02 -3.65
N HIS A 34 -1.02 11.44 -2.63
CA HIS A 34 -0.31 10.78 -1.54
C HIS A 34 0.50 9.59 -2.05
N ILE A 35 -0.10 8.74 -2.90
CA ILE A 35 0.60 7.60 -3.51
C ILE A 35 1.81 8.08 -4.30
N PHE A 36 1.64 9.08 -5.16
CA PHE A 36 2.74 9.57 -5.98
C PHE A 36 3.84 10.21 -5.16
N ALA A 37 3.50 10.87 -4.05
CA ALA A 37 4.50 11.41 -3.12
C ALA A 37 5.31 10.30 -2.47
N MET A 38 4.68 9.22 -2.05
CA MET A 38 5.38 8.07 -1.47
C MET A 38 6.26 7.36 -2.50
N ARG A 39 5.82 7.28 -3.76
CA ARG A 39 6.62 6.71 -4.85
C ARG A 39 7.83 7.58 -5.14
N ALA A 40 7.66 8.89 -5.20
CA ALA A 40 8.77 9.83 -5.41
C ALA A 40 9.79 9.77 -4.29
N ALA A 41 9.36 9.50 -3.06
CA ALA A 41 10.23 9.32 -1.90
C ALA A 41 10.88 7.94 -1.84
N GLY A 42 10.57 7.03 -2.76
CA GLY A 42 11.10 5.67 -2.78
C GLY A 42 10.51 4.75 -1.72
N GLN A 43 9.39 5.14 -1.11
CA GLN A 43 8.76 4.38 -0.03
C GLN A 43 7.81 3.31 -0.54
N GLN A 44 7.01 3.62 -1.56
CA GLN A 44 6.08 2.69 -2.18
C GLN A 44 6.57 2.37 -3.59
N VAL A 45 6.80 1.08 -3.87
CA VAL A 45 7.45 0.65 -5.12
C VAL A 45 6.49 -0.05 -6.08
N ILE A 46 5.40 -0.60 -5.58
CA ILE A 46 4.35 -1.21 -6.40
C ILE A 46 3.00 -0.70 -5.93
N THR A 47 2.15 -0.35 -6.88
CA THR A 47 0.76 0.05 -6.62
C THR A 47 -0.13 -0.67 -7.62
N LEU A 48 -1.04 -1.48 -7.12
CA LEU A 48 -1.96 -2.27 -7.96
C LEU A 48 -3.40 -1.93 -7.57
N PRO A 49 -4.03 -0.96 -8.23
CA PRO A 49 -5.46 -0.76 -8.05
C PRO A 49 -6.23 -2.00 -8.48
N ILE A 50 -7.22 -2.39 -7.71
CA ILE A 50 -8.10 -3.51 -8.04
C ILE A 50 -9.29 -2.95 -8.82
N THR A 51 -9.48 -3.43 -10.04
CA THR A 51 -10.46 -2.87 -10.97
C THR A 51 -11.81 -3.58 -10.93
N GLU A 52 -11.90 -4.70 -10.21
CA GLU A 52 -13.19 -5.39 -10.05
C GLU A 52 -13.91 -4.93 -8.79
N PRO A 53 -15.26 -5.09 -8.72
CA PRO A 53 -16.01 -4.76 -7.51
C PRO A 53 -15.62 -5.65 -6.34
N GLY A 54 -15.82 -5.15 -5.13
CA GLY A 54 -15.56 -5.90 -3.92
C GLY A 54 -14.92 -5.07 -2.82
N GLU A 55 -14.51 -5.73 -1.77
CA GLU A 55 -13.91 -5.08 -0.62
C GLU A 55 -12.51 -4.55 -0.92
N LEU A 56 -11.70 -5.30 -1.65
CA LEU A 56 -10.31 -4.93 -1.92
C LEU A 56 -10.25 -3.82 -2.96
N ALA A 57 -9.58 -2.72 -2.61
CA ALA A 57 -9.41 -1.56 -3.49
C ALA A 57 -8.03 -1.52 -4.14
N GLY A 58 -6.99 -2.03 -3.47
CA GLY A 58 -5.65 -2.00 -4.02
C GLY A 58 -4.67 -2.81 -3.20
N ILE A 59 -3.54 -3.11 -3.81
CA ILE A 59 -2.42 -3.79 -3.17
C ILE A 59 -1.18 -2.94 -3.43
N SER A 60 -0.44 -2.63 -2.38
CA SER A 60 0.80 -1.84 -2.49
C SER A 60 1.94 -2.54 -1.79
N VAL A 61 3.15 -2.41 -2.35
CA VAL A 61 4.37 -2.92 -1.70
C VAL A 61 5.22 -1.74 -1.29
N PHE A 62 5.65 -1.74 -0.03
CA PHE A 62 6.51 -0.74 0.55
C PHE A 62 7.91 -1.31 0.76
N VAL A 63 8.93 -0.47 0.60
CA VAL A 63 10.33 -0.88 0.79
C VAL A 63 10.60 -1.25 2.25
N THR A 64 9.98 -0.54 3.19
CA THR A 64 10.23 -0.79 4.61
C THR A 64 9.77 -2.20 5.03
N ALA A 65 10.58 -2.85 5.87
CA ALA A 65 10.21 -4.10 6.53
C ALA A 65 9.41 -3.86 7.82
N ASP A 66 9.35 -2.62 8.29
CA ASP A 66 8.70 -2.23 9.54
C ASP A 66 7.20 -2.00 9.30
N LYS A 67 6.37 -2.89 9.85
CA LYS A 67 4.92 -2.80 9.71
C LYS A 67 4.37 -1.51 10.32
N GLY A 68 4.96 -1.03 11.41
CA GLY A 68 4.55 0.23 12.04
C GLY A 68 4.80 1.42 11.14
N GLU A 69 5.94 1.46 10.47
CA GLU A 69 6.25 2.51 9.50
C GLU A 69 5.31 2.46 8.30
N ALA A 70 5.07 1.27 7.73
CA ALA A 70 4.13 1.11 6.63
C ALA A 70 2.72 1.53 7.03
N ALA A 71 2.28 1.17 8.23
CA ALA A 71 0.98 1.58 8.74
C ALA A 71 0.87 3.10 8.89
N ALA A 72 1.92 3.76 9.38
CA ALA A 72 1.93 5.21 9.51
C ALA A 72 1.83 5.90 8.14
N LEU A 73 2.54 5.39 7.13
CA LEU A 73 2.48 5.92 5.77
C LEU A 73 1.09 5.74 5.16
N ALA A 74 0.48 4.57 5.34
CA ALA A 74 -0.87 4.32 4.85
C ALA A 74 -1.92 5.19 5.57
N ALA A 75 -1.78 5.34 6.89
CA ALA A 75 -2.71 6.13 7.69
C ALA A 75 -2.65 7.64 7.38
N ALA A 76 -1.55 8.11 6.79
CA ALA A 76 -1.41 9.50 6.39
C ALA A 76 -2.21 9.85 5.12
N ASP A 77 -2.72 8.86 4.41
CA ASP A 77 -3.56 9.06 3.23
C ASP A 77 -4.86 9.80 3.60
N PRO A 78 -5.18 10.92 2.92
CA PRO A 78 -6.45 11.62 3.17
C PRO A 78 -7.68 10.73 2.99
N GLY A 79 -7.62 9.77 2.07
CA GLY A 79 -8.70 8.79 1.88
C GLY A 79 -8.88 7.90 3.10
N VAL A 80 -7.79 7.44 3.70
CA VAL A 80 -7.84 6.63 4.93
C VAL A 80 -8.39 7.45 6.08
N LYS A 81 -7.91 8.69 6.26
CA LYS A 81 -8.37 9.57 7.33
C LYS A 81 -9.87 9.84 7.27
N ALA A 82 -10.43 9.93 6.09
CA ALA A 82 -11.86 10.21 5.88
C ALA A 82 -12.74 8.95 5.89
N GLY A 83 -12.15 7.78 6.06
CA GLY A 83 -12.91 6.52 6.04
C GLY A 83 -13.28 6.05 4.64
N ARG A 84 -12.69 6.64 3.59
CA ARG A 84 -12.84 6.15 2.21
C ARG A 84 -12.19 4.77 2.07
N PHE A 85 -11.04 4.59 2.72
CA PHE A 85 -10.32 3.33 2.74
C PHE A 85 -9.98 2.92 4.16
N THR A 86 -9.91 1.62 4.38
CA THR A 86 -9.23 1.00 5.51
C THR A 86 -8.05 0.21 4.96
N PHE A 87 -7.17 -0.28 5.81
CA PHE A 87 -6.01 -1.03 5.33
C PHE A 87 -5.56 -2.09 6.32
N GLU A 88 -4.81 -3.04 5.80
CA GLU A 88 -4.15 -4.08 6.56
C GLU A 88 -2.70 -4.15 6.08
N VAL A 89 -1.76 -4.31 7.02
CA VAL A 89 -0.34 -4.41 6.71
C VAL A 89 0.14 -5.83 7.00
N LEU A 90 0.83 -6.42 6.03
CA LEU A 90 1.42 -7.75 6.18
C LEU A 90 2.91 -7.67 5.90
N SER A 91 3.68 -8.48 6.61
CA SER A 91 5.09 -8.68 6.27
C SER A 91 5.19 -9.58 5.04
N CYS A 92 6.10 -9.25 4.16
CA CYS A 92 6.35 -10.05 2.95
C CYS A 92 7.83 -10.03 2.61
N MET A 93 8.20 -10.77 1.58
CA MET A 93 9.57 -10.89 1.16
C MET A 93 9.63 -10.85 -0.37
N ALA A 94 10.48 -10.00 -0.92
CA ALA A 94 10.85 -10.06 -2.33
C ALA A 94 11.87 -11.17 -2.53
N LEU A 95 11.63 -12.04 -3.50
CA LEU A 95 12.55 -13.12 -3.81
C LEU A 95 13.61 -12.68 -4.81
N PRO A 96 14.78 -13.35 -4.84
CA PRO A 96 15.80 -13.04 -5.84
C PRO A 96 15.23 -13.13 -7.25
N GLY A 97 15.48 -12.11 -8.05
CA GLY A 97 14.92 -12.01 -9.40
C GLY A 97 13.72 -11.09 -9.51
N ASP A 98 13.08 -10.73 -8.37
CA ASP A 98 12.02 -9.73 -8.37
C ASP A 98 12.61 -8.34 -8.64
N ALA A 99 11.87 -7.52 -9.39
CA ALA A 99 12.30 -6.16 -9.73
C ALA A 99 11.96 -5.15 -8.61
N ILE A 100 12.07 -5.57 -7.35
CA ILE A 100 11.79 -4.74 -6.17
C ILE A 100 13.10 -4.45 -5.46
N PRO A 101 13.38 -3.17 -5.16
CA PRO A 101 14.63 -2.80 -4.47
C PRO A 101 14.79 -3.42 -3.09
#